data_37eca69e54c7450c9f8e56469cb7ab69
#
_entry.id   37eca69e54c7450c9f8e56469cb7ab69
#
_cell.length_a   1.000
_cell.length_b   1.000
_cell.length_c   1.000
_cell.angle_alpha   90.00
_cell.angle_beta   90.00
_cell.angle_gamma   90.00
#
_symmetry.space_group_name_H-M   'P 1'
#
loop_
_entity.id
_entity.type
_entity.pdbx_description
1 polymer ?
#
loop_
_entity_poly.entity_id
_entity_poly.type
_entity_poly.pdbx_seq_one_letter_code
_entity_poly.pdbx_strand_id
1 'polypeptide(L)'
;IGGGGGGAGGGPGGGGNPPGSASVDYIGNNAPSRRASLASLCDFQVTNLRHGGAGGNGGKVMGKALEEAAVEAFGVEFWDILSRGISLLWEPEVQTENMVVAASRLFAFGVRIQHLEQIGDAIGQSFKAALACPCNECGLHEWTDDQSEAWSWCWEVLSADIAKTIRAQELRHVQLVRDSWEAVKASKSSVDLGDLFYTDLQEEAPQVIHLFQRPRKMQAYLFIQAMELIVRFGEDPASFFDELKPLVIRHIKYGVRSQYMKPFGIVLMRTMEHVLGPLWTTDVSAAWKSLWTRCSCVVSRSLNVGTNLITVSIVNGDLCQLRRAVACAPRCDRAKWIVQVQVNGSVLSPLYWAVRDCKYAMARFMLRDLLTIRADREEYYYGAHLL
;
A
#
# COMPACT_ATOMS: atom_id res chain seq x y z
N ILE A 1 25.78 66.75 40.38
CA ILE A 1 27.11 67.12 40.75
C ILE A 1 28.07 66.16 40.07
N GLY A 2 28.53 66.43 38.92
CA GLY A 2 29.80 67.02 38.60
C GLY A 2 30.63 65.95 37.98
N GLY A 3 30.95 66.03 36.75
CA GLY A 3 32.02 66.64 36.00
C GLY A 3 32.93 65.54 35.58
N GLY A 4 33.40 65.31 34.38
CA GLY A 4 33.88 66.14 33.37
C GLY A 4 35.18 65.57 32.81
N GLY A 5 35.41 65.67 31.53
CA GLY A 5 36.67 65.66 30.85
C GLY A 5 37.15 64.32 30.32
N GLY A 6 37.36 64.02 29.07
CA GLY A 6 37.97 64.82 28.00
C GLY A 6 39.29 64.16 27.61
N GLY A 7 39.48 63.82 26.31
CA GLY A 7 40.81 63.50 25.83
C GLY A 7 40.78 62.66 24.51
N ALA A 8 41.04 63.40 23.44
CA ALA A 8 41.15 62.91 22.06
C ALA A 8 42.47 62.18 21.82
N GLY A 9 42.52 61.39 20.75
CA GLY A 9 43.78 60.98 20.11
C GLY A 9 43.66 59.79 19.19
N GLY A 10 43.52 60.00 17.88
CA GLY A 10 44.41 59.59 16.85
C GLY A 10 44.26 58.16 16.31
N GLY A 11 43.74 58.00 15.10
CA GLY A 11 43.89 56.79 14.26
C GLY A 11 45.31 56.66 13.70
N PRO A 12 45.64 55.79 12.73
CA PRO A 12 44.79 55.18 11.72
C PRO A 12 45.12 53.69 11.37
N GLY A 13 44.27 53.07 10.63
CA GLY A 13 44.70 52.17 9.56
C GLY A 13 44.85 50.69 9.83
N GLY A 14 44.07 49.88 9.25
CA GLY A 14 44.36 48.48 9.08
C GLY A 14 43.13 47.68 8.64
N GLY A 15 42.81 47.77 7.38
CA GLY A 15 41.78 46.90 6.80
C GLY A 15 42.20 45.45 6.85
N GLY A 16 41.33 44.64 7.40
CA GLY A 16 41.37 43.22 7.32
C GLY A 16 39.96 42.71 7.06
N ASN A 17 39.64 42.45 5.83
CA ASN A 17 38.44 41.72 5.45
C ASN A 17 38.41 40.35 6.13
N PRO A 18 37.28 39.90 6.69
CA PRO A 18 37.11 38.53 7.08
C PRO A 18 37.04 37.65 5.80
N PRO A 19 37.59 36.44 5.87
CA PRO A 19 37.61 35.52 4.72
C PRO A 19 36.19 35.10 4.40
N GLY A 20 35.94 35.10 3.08
CA GLY A 20 34.69 34.84 2.44
C GLY A 20 34.03 33.54 2.91
N SER A 21 32.75 33.64 3.06
CA SER A 21 31.84 32.50 3.09
C SER A 21 32.05 31.68 1.81
N ALA A 22 32.74 30.55 1.94
CA ALA A 22 32.76 29.56 0.89
C ALA A 22 31.36 28.99 0.73
N SER A 23 30.69 29.38 -0.30
CA SER A 23 29.52 28.70 -0.81
C SER A 23 29.93 27.25 -1.14
N VAL A 24 29.45 26.33 -0.36
CA VAL A 24 29.61 24.90 -0.63
C VAL A 24 28.59 24.52 -1.71
N ASP A 25 28.88 24.81 -2.93
CA ASP A 25 28.28 24.16 -4.08
C ASP A 25 28.93 22.78 -4.25
N TYR A 26 28.41 21.80 -3.54
CA TYR A 26 28.77 20.40 -3.77
C TYR A 26 27.56 19.49 -3.56
N ILE A 27 26.72 19.38 -4.57
CA ILE A 27 25.94 18.17 -4.78
C ILE A 27 26.14 17.75 -6.22
N GLY A 28 27.26 17.08 -6.47
CA GLY A 28 27.51 16.35 -7.71
C GLY A 28 26.54 15.16 -7.79
N ASN A 29 25.79 15.15 -8.85
CA ASN A 29 24.91 14.05 -9.29
C ASN A 29 25.69 12.76 -9.50
N ASN A 30 25.82 11.90 -8.47
CA ASN A 30 26.13 10.47 -8.67
C ASN A 30 25.92 9.71 -7.35
N ALA A 31 24.69 9.33 -7.06
CA ALA A 31 24.40 8.35 -6.04
C ALA A 31 23.24 7.43 -6.47
N PRO A 32 23.50 6.33 -7.20
CA PRO A 32 22.47 5.35 -7.56
C PRO A 32 21.88 4.60 -6.35
N SER A 33 22.54 4.59 -5.19
CA SER A 33 22.11 3.86 -3.99
C SER A 33 21.00 4.57 -3.18
N ARG A 34 20.90 5.90 -3.24
CA ARG A 34 19.85 6.66 -2.52
C ARG A 34 18.44 6.41 -3.08
N ARG A 35 18.32 6.13 -4.38
CA ARG A 35 17.03 5.89 -5.05
C ARG A 35 16.40 4.54 -4.68
N ALA A 36 17.20 3.51 -4.44
CA ALA A 36 16.69 2.16 -4.18
C ALA A 36 16.04 2.01 -2.80
N SER A 37 16.60 2.67 -1.77
CA SER A 37 16.11 2.55 -0.38
C SER A 37 14.80 3.31 -0.13
N LEU A 38 14.66 4.52 -0.72
CA LEU A 38 13.43 5.32 -0.65
C LEU A 38 12.35 4.79 -1.62
N ALA A 39 12.74 4.22 -2.76
CA ALA A 39 11.81 3.56 -3.69
C ALA A 39 11.09 2.38 -3.04
N SER A 40 11.75 1.62 -2.17
CA SER A 40 11.14 0.53 -1.39
C SER A 40 10.04 1.02 -0.43
N LEU A 41 10.19 2.21 0.15
CA LEU A 41 9.19 2.83 1.03
C LEU A 41 8.00 3.42 0.25
N CYS A 42 8.26 3.91 -0.96
CA CYS A 42 7.22 4.44 -1.86
C CYS A 42 6.48 3.34 -2.63
N ASP A 43 7.01 2.11 -2.71
CA ASP A 43 6.35 0.97 -3.38
C ASP A 43 4.95 0.71 -2.83
N PHE A 44 4.67 1.10 -1.60
CA PHE A 44 3.33 0.95 -1.01
C PHE A 44 2.30 1.92 -1.63
N GLN A 45 2.67 3.17 -1.93
CA GLN A 45 1.77 4.09 -2.66
C GLN A 45 1.83 3.87 -4.18
N VAL A 46 3.00 3.56 -4.69
CA VAL A 46 3.28 3.31 -6.10
C VAL A 46 2.58 2.04 -6.60
N THR A 47 2.47 1.00 -5.77
CA THR A 47 1.71 -0.22 -6.13
C THR A 47 0.22 0.10 -6.37
N ASN A 48 -0.35 1.06 -5.64
CA ASN A 48 -1.72 1.50 -5.85
C ASN A 48 -1.90 2.35 -7.12
N LEU A 49 -0.86 3.07 -7.57
CA LEU A 49 -0.85 3.81 -8.83
C LEU A 49 -0.55 2.91 -10.05
N ARG A 50 0.28 1.86 -9.89
CA ARG A 50 0.64 0.92 -10.97
C ARG A 50 -0.53 0.08 -11.49
N HIS A 51 -1.56 -0.16 -10.69
CA HIS A 51 -2.71 -0.96 -11.12
C HIS A 51 -3.71 -0.18 -11.99
N GLY A 52 -3.38 1.06 -12.40
CA GLY A 52 -4.23 1.98 -13.14
C GLY A 52 -3.98 2.17 -14.63
N GLY A 53 -3.06 1.46 -15.25
CA GLY A 53 -2.65 1.73 -16.63
C GLY A 53 -2.68 0.52 -17.57
N ALA A 54 -3.86 0.11 -18.01
CA ALA A 54 -4.02 -0.62 -19.26
C ALA A 54 -4.26 0.37 -20.41
N GLY A 55 -3.22 1.07 -20.79
CA GLY A 55 -3.20 1.96 -21.94
C GLY A 55 -1.78 1.97 -22.52
N GLY A 56 -1.66 2.04 -23.84
CA GLY A 56 -0.44 1.83 -24.62
C GLY A 56 0.85 2.49 -24.09
N ASN A 57 1.96 2.24 -24.76
CA ASN A 57 3.34 2.63 -24.35
C ASN A 57 3.49 4.08 -23.79
N GLY A 58 2.65 5.02 -24.19
CA GLY A 58 2.63 6.40 -23.66
C GLY A 58 2.13 6.51 -22.23
N GLY A 59 1.17 5.69 -21.81
CA GLY A 59 0.63 5.69 -20.44
C GLY A 59 1.60 5.14 -19.39
N LYS A 60 2.47 4.20 -19.78
CA LYS A 60 3.52 3.66 -18.89
C LYS A 60 4.63 4.66 -18.61
N VAL A 61 5.02 5.48 -19.60
CA VAL A 61 6.06 6.51 -19.41
C VAL A 61 5.54 7.63 -18.53
N MET A 62 4.30 8.06 -18.71
CA MET A 62 3.68 9.11 -17.89
C MET A 62 3.42 8.64 -16.45
N GLY A 63 3.03 7.36 -16.25
CA GLY A 63 2.88 6.76 -14.93
C GLY A 63 4.20 6.74 -14.15
N LYS A 64 5.30 6.36 -14.81
CA LYS A 64 6.63 6.31 -14.20
C LYS A 64 7.16 7.72 -13.83
N ALA A 65 6.94 8.71 -14.68
CA ALA A 65 7.33 10.09 -14.38
C ALA A 65 6.56 10.67 -13.19
N LEU A 66 5.26 10.37 -13.06
CA LEU A 66 4.45 10.75 -11.90
C LEU A 66 4.90 10.03 -10.61
N GLU A 67 5.30 8.76 -10.70
CA GLU A 67 5.86 8.01 -9.59
C GLU A 67 7.20 8.62 -9.13
N GLU A 68 8.09 8.93 -10.07
CA GLU A 68 9.38 9.55 -9.77
C GLU A 68 9.21 10.94 -9.13
N ALA A 69 8.30 11.77 -9.64
CA ALA A 69 7.98 13.06 -9.06
C ALA A 69 7.37 12.96 -7.64
N ALA A 70 6.52 11.97 -7.40
CA ALA A 70 5.94 11.74 -6.06
C ALA A 70 7.00 11.27 -5.05
N VAL A 71 7.93 10.41 -5.47
CA VAL A 71 9.06 9.96 -4.64
C VAL A 71 10.00 11.13 -4.32
N GLU A 72 10.29 11.97 -5.29
CA GLU A 72 11.14 13.15 -5.11
C GLU A 72 10.49 14.16 -4.16
N ALA A 73 9.21 14.47 -4.35
CA ALA A 73 8.45 15.36 -3.46
C ALA A 73 8.39 14.83 -2.02
N PHE A 74 8.16 13.51 -1.85
CA PHE A 74 8.19 12.87 -0.54
C PHE A 74 9.59 12.99 0.09
N GLY A 75 10.65 12.74 -0.67
CA GLY A 75 12.02 12.80 -0.18
C GLY A 75 12.41 14.19 0.33
N VAL A 76 12.05 15.24 -0.40
CA VAL A 76 12.31 16.64 -0.02
C VAL A 76 11.54 16.99 1.26
N GLU A 77 10.25 16.71 1.29
CA GLU A 77 9.37 16.97 2.45
C GLU A 77 9.86 16.21 3.70
N PHE A 78 10.19 14.94 3.52
CA PHE A 78 10.68 14.10 4.61
C PHE A 78 12.03 14.61 5.18
N TRP A 79 12.93 15.06 4.32
CA TRP A 79 14.21 15.61 4.74
C TRP A 79 14.04 16.92 5.52
N ASP A 80 13.14 17.79 5.09
CA ASP A 80 12.80 19.02 5.81
C ASP A 80 12.24 18.71 7.21
N ILE A 81 11.33 17.75 7.32
CA ILE A 81 10.78 17.26 8.59
C ILE A 81 11.89 16.72 9.51
N LEU A 82 12.76 15.86 8.99
CA LEU A 82 13.83 15.24 9.74
C LEU A 82 14.82 16.29 10.24
N SER A 83 15.26 17.18 9.37
CA SER A 83 16.22 18.24 9.71
C SER A 83 15.69 19.17 10.81
N ARG A 84 14.43 19.57 10.72
CA ARG A 84 13.77 20.37 11.76
C ARG A 84 13.61 19.59 13.05
N GLY A 85 13.19 18.32 12.98
CA GLY A 85 13.05 17.47 14.16
C GLY A 85 14.35 17.33 14.93
N ILE A 86 15.46 17.10 14.23
CA ILE A 86 16.80 17.01 14.86
C ILE A 86 17.21 18.35 15.46
N SER A 87 17.00 19.46 14.76
CA SER A 87 17.36 20.80 15.23
C SER A 87 16.61 21.20 16.51
N LEU A 88 15.42 20.69 16.71
CA LEU A 88 14.54 21.03 17.83
C LEU A 88 14.57 20.02 18.98
N LEU A 89 15.44 19.00 18.93
CA LEU A 89 15.54 17.99 19.99
C LEU A 89 15.80 18.60 21.41
N TRP A 90 16.35 19.79 21.45
CA TRP A 90 16.64 20.53 22.67
C TRP A 90 15.53 21.49 23.13
N GLU A 91 14.45 21.60 22.34
CA GLU A 91 13.29 22.46 22.60
C GLU A 91 11.99 21.63 22.56
N PRO A 92 11.72 20.82 23.59
CA PRO A 92 10.70 19.76 23.55
C PRO A 92 9.26 20.26 23.26
N GLU A 93 8.90 21.48 23.70
CA GLU A 93 7.57 22.04 23.43
C GLU A 93 7.43 22.41 21.96
N VAL A 94 8.40 23.11 21.40
CA VAL A 94 8.41 23.49 19.97
C VAL A 94 8.55 22.26 19.07
N GLN A 95 9.34 21.27 19.50
CA GLN A 95 9.49 20.00 18.82
C GLN A 95 8.16 19.27 18.69
N THR A 96 7.37 19.16 19.76
CA THR A 96 6.09 18.46 19.75
C THR A 96 5.14 19.06 18.72
N GLU A 97 5.02 20.38 18.63
CA GLU A 97 4.16 21.04 17.63
C GLU A 97 4.63 20.77 16.20
N ASN A 98 5.93 20.86 15.95
CA ASN A 98 6.50 20.56 14.64
C ASN A 98 6.32 19.09 14.27
N MET A 99 6.46 18.17 15.21
CA MET A 99 6.25 16.75 14.97
C MET A 99 4.79 16.42 14.67
N VAL A 100 3.82 17.13 15.24
CA VAL A 100 2.39 16.97 14.88
C VAL A 100 2.16 17.34 13.41
N VAL A 101 2.70 18.47 12.96
CA VAL A 101 2.58 18.89 11.55
C VAL A 101 3.29 17.90 10.64
N ALA A 102 4.51 17.52 10.98
CA ALA A 102 5.33 16.56 10.26
C ALA A 102 4.63 15.20 10.11
N ALA A 103 4.17 14.65 11.23
CA ALA A 103 3.47 13.37 11.25
C ALA A 103 2.16 13.40 10.46
N SER A 104 1.43 14.53 10.49
CA SER A 104 0.22 14.69 9.69
C SER A 104 0.51 14.67 8.19
N ARG A 105 1.61 15.29 7.75
CA ARG A 105 2.08 15.23 6.36
C ARG A 105 2.51 13.81 5.97
N LEU A 106 3.33 13.16 6.81
CA LEU A 106 3.73 11.77 6.60
C LEU A 106 2.52 10.83 6.50
N PHE A 107 1.52 11.05 7.36
CA PHE A 107 0.27 10.29 7.32
C PHE A 107 -0.49 10.50 6.00
N ALA A 108 -0.52 11.73 5.48
CA ALA A 108 -1.13 12.04 4.18
C ALA A 108 -0.38 11.37 3.02
N PHE A 109 0.93 11.20 3.10
CA PHE A 109 1.74 10.40 2.17
C PHE A 109 1.55 8.88 2.32
N GLY A 110 0.77 8.43 3.31
CA GLY A 110 0.50 7.01 3.54
C GLY A 110 1.45 6.31 4.51
N VAL A 111 2.32 7.05 5.20
CA VAL A 111 3.17 6.49 6.26
C VAL A 111 2.29 6.03 7.43
N ARG A 112 2.62 4.87 7.98
CA ARG A 112 1.96 4.26 9.14
C ARG A 112 3.00 3.85 10.16
N ILE A 113 2.58 3.60 11.39
CA ILE A 113 3.47 3.26 12.51
C ILE A 113 4.41 2.11 12.15
N GLN A 114 3.92 1.09 11.50
CA GLN A 114 4.69 -0.08 11.06
C GLN A 114 5.84 0.24 10.07
N HIS A 115 5.83 1.42 9.45
CA HIS A 115 6.87 1.85 8.53
C HIS A 115 8.02 2.60 9.24
N LEU A 116 7.79 3.06 10.48
CA LEU A 116 8.76 3.94 11.17
C LEU A 116 10.08 3.25 11.45
N GLU A 117 10.06 1.98 11.84
CA GLU A 117 11.29 1.19 12.04
C GLU A 117 12.10 1.10 10.75
N GLN A 118 11.47 0.68 9.66
CA GLN A 118 12.11 0.57 8.34
C GLN A 118 12.65 1.92 7.83
N ILE A 119 11.94 3.01 8.12
CA ILE A 119 12.38 4.36 7.77
C ILE A 119 13.66 4.71 8.56
N GLY A 120 13.69 4.48 9.87
CA GLY A 120 14.85 4.73 10.70
C GLY A 120 16.08 3.96 10.26
N ASP A 121 15.91 2.68 9.96
CA ASP A 121 16.97 1.82 9.45
C ASP A 121 17.51 2.30 8.10
N ALA A 122 16.60 2.65 7.17
CA ALA A 122 16.98 3.13 5.85
C ALA A 122 17.78 4.45 5.91
N ILE A 123 17.42 5.36 6.82
CA ILE A 123 18.14 6.61 7.03
C ILE A 123 19.52 6.34 7.66
N GLY A 124 19.58 5.52 8.71
CA GLY A 124 20.84 5.12 9.34
C GLY A 124 21.81 4.49 8.34
N GLN A 125 21.32 3.60 7.48
CA GLN A 125 22.12 3.02 6.39
C GLN A 125 22.56 4.06 5.38
N SER A 126 21.70 5.05 5.06
CA SER A 126 22.05 6.14 4.14
C SER A 126 23.15 7.05 4.72
N PHE A 127 23.14 7.31 6.03
CA PHE A 127 24.22 8.04 6.70
C PHE A 127 25.53 7.26 6.66
N LYS A 128 25.50 5.97 6.98
CA LYS A 128 26.70 5.10 6.87
C LYS A 128 27.29 5.13 5.45
N ALA A 129 26.43 5.00 4.44
CA ALA A 129 26.86 5.03 3.05
C ALA A 129 27.39 6.39 2.60
N ALA A 130 26.84 7.48 3.12
CA ALA A 130 27.28 8.82 2.78
C ALA A 130 28.64 9.18 3.41
N LEU A 131 28.93 8.66 4.60
CA LEU A 131 30.19 8.86 5.32
C LEU A 131 31.31 7.92 4.86
N ALA A 132 30.97 6.76 4.32
CA ALA A 132 31.91 5.79 3.73
C ALA A 132 32.43 6.30 2.35
N CYS A 133 32.90 7.56 2.29
CA CYS A 133 33.47 8.11 1.07
C CYS A 133 34.88 7.54 0.84
N PRO A 134 35.20 6.96 -0.32
CA PRO A 134 36.53 6.42 -0.61
C PRO A 134 37.60 7.47 -0.85
N CYS A 135 37.27 8.76 -0.81
CA CYS A 135 38.25 9.84 -0.96
C CYS A 135 38.96 10.10 0.36
N ASN A 136 40.23 9.77 0.47
CA ASN A 136 41.07 10.08 1.62
C ASN A 136 41.26 11.59 1.87
N GLU A 137 40.79 12.45 0.99
CA GLU A 137 40.99 13.89 1.04
C GLU A 137 39.91 14.66 1.84
N CYS A 138 38.72 14.09 2.01
CA CYS A 138 37.63 14.79 2.70
C CYS A 138 37.63 14.63 4.22
N GLY A 139 38.54 13.84 4.80
CA GLY A 139 38.67 13.63 6.25
C GLY A 139 37.42 13.06 6.93
N LEU A 140 36.49 12.53 6.16
CA LEU A 140 35.29 11.88 6.69
C LEU A 140 35.68 10.51 7.25
N HIS A 141 35.42 10.33 8.52
CA HIS A 141 35.67 9.09 9.24
C HIS A 141 34.56 8.07 8.95
N GLU A 142 34.91 6.79 9.11
CA GLU A 142 33.91 5.73 9.13
C GLU A 142 32.83 6.01 10.19
N TRP A 143 31.61 5.60 9.90
CA TRP A 143 30.49 5.68 10.84
C TRP A 143 30.80 4.86 12.10
N THR A 144 30.89 5.54 13.24
CA THR A 144 31.25 4.93 14.52
C THR A 144 30.05 4.30 15.23
N ASP A 145 30.33 3.46 16.22
CA ASP A 145 29.30 2.89 17.08
C ASP A 145 28.59 3.97 17.90
N ASP A 146 29.29 5.01 18.37
CA ASP A 146 28.71 6.16 19.08
C ASP A 146 27.71 6.91 18.19
N GLN A 147 28.03 7.06 16.90
CA GLN A 147 27.12 7.70 15.93
C GLN A 147 25.90 6.82 15.66
N SER A 148 26.08 5.50 15.65
CA SER A 148 24.97 4.54 15.53
C SER A 148 24.02 4.63 16.73
N GLU A 149 24.56 4.72 17.93
CA GLU A 149 23.80 4.83 19.18
C GLU A 149 23.08 6.18 19.24
N ALA A 150 23.77 7.28 18.93
CA ALA A 150 23.18 8.62 18.86
C ALA A 150 22.03 8.69 17.84
N TRP A 151 22.19 8.06 16.65
CA TRP A 151 21.12 8.00 15.66
C TRP A 151 19.92 7.17 16.17
N SER A 152 20.18 6.02 16.78
CA SER A 152 19.13 5.15 17.32
C SER A 152 18.29 5.88 18.37
N TRP A 153 18.96 6.57 19.29
CA TRP A 153 18.29 7.39 20.30
C TRP A 153 17.47 8.53 19.66
N CYS A 154 18.08 9.28 18.75
CA CYS A 154 17.41 10.37 18.04
C CYS A 154 16.15 9.88 17.32
N TRP A 155 16.26 8.77 16.60
CA TRP A 155 15.13 8.19 15.89
C TRP A 155 14.04 7.65 16.82
N GLU A 156 14.41 7.05 17.93
CA GLU A 156 13.46 6.60 18.95
C GLU A 156 12.60 7.76 19.47
N VAL A 157 13.21 8.89 19.81
CA VAL A 157 12.50 10.09 20.26
C VAL A 157 11.57 10.64 19.18
N LEU A 158 12.08 10.86 17.97
CA LEU A 158 11.29 11.41 16.85
C LEU A 158 10.16 10.46 16.44
N SER A 159 10.46 9.18 16.35
CA SER A 159 9.46 8.19 15.92
C SER A 159 8.33 7.99 16.93
N ALA A 160 8.60 8.16 18.23
CA ALA A 160 7.58 8.09 19.27
C ALA A 160 6.53 9.21 19.12
N ASP A 161 6.94 10.44 18.87
CA ASP A 161 6.04 11.58 18.65
C ASP A 161 5.27 11.45 17.34
N ILE A 162 5.96 11.01 16.28
CA ILE A 162 5.33 10.71 14.99
C ILE A 162 4.26 9.62 15.15
N ALA A 163 4.59 8.53 15.86
CA ALA A 163 3.68 7.42 16.08
C ALA A 163 2.42 7.84 16.87
N LYS A 164 2.58 8.68 17.89
CA LYS A 164 1.47 9.22 18.67
C LYS A 164 0.49 10.01 17.78
N THR A 165 1.02 10.86 16.92
CA THR A 165 0.19 11.67 16.00
C THR A 165 -0.47 10.81 14.94
N ILE A 166 0.24 9.85 14.34
CA ILE A 166 -0.33 8.91 13.37
C ILE A 166 -1.48 8.12 13.99
N ARG A 167 -1.35 7.63 15.23
CA ARG A 167 -2.44 6.93 15.94
C ARG A 167 -3.66 7.81 16.12
N ALA A 168 -3.45 9.08 16.52
CA ALA A 168 -4.55 10.03 16.68
C ALA A 168 -5.28 10.27 15.34
N GLN A 169 -4.55 10.39 14.23
CA GLN A 169 -5.13 10.53 12.89
C GLN A 169 -5.87 9.27 12.43
N GLU A 170 -5.33 8.09 12.70
CA GLU A 170 -6.01 6.82 12.39
C GLU A 170 -7.34 6.69 13.14
N LEU A 171 -7.36 6.98 14.43
CA LEU A 171 -8.58 6.97 15.24
C LEU A 171 -9.60 7.99 14.74
N ARG A 172 -9.15 9.22 14.38
CA ARG A 172 -10.01 10.23 13.78
C ARG A 172 -10.61 9.75 12.46
N HIS A 173 -9.82 9.11 11.59
CA HIS A 173 -10.33 8.56 10.33
C HIS A 173 -11.39 7.48 10.57
N VAL A 174 -11.16 6.58 11.53
CA VAL A 174 -12.14 5.55 11.89
C VAL A 174 -13.47 6.19 12.34
N GLN A 175 -13.39 7.20 13.19
CA GLN A 175 -14.59 7.91 13.67
C GLN A 175 -15.31 8.63 12.52
N LEU A 176 -14.59 9.34 11.65
CA LEU A 176 -15.19 10.04 10.49
C LEU A 176 -15.90 9.06 9.54
N VAL A 177 -15.31 7.89 9.29
CA VAL A 177 -15.94 6.84 8.48
C VAL A 177 -17.21 6.32 9.15
N ARG A 178 -17.15 6.02 10.44
CA ARG A 178 -18.32 5.52 11.20
C ARG A 178 -19.47 6.53 11.16
N ASP A 179 -19.22 7.78 11.56
CA ASP A 179 -20.25 8.81 11.66
C ASP A 179 -20.88 9.12 10.29
N SER A 180 -20.05 9.20 9.25
CA SER A 180 -20.54 9.40 7.88
C SER A 180 -21.33 8.19 7.36
N TRP A 181 -20.95 6.97 7.71
CA TRP A 181 -21.71 5.77 7.35
C TRP A 181 -23.07 5.73 8.03
N GLU A 182 -23.15 6.08 9.31
CA GLU A 182 -24.45 6.22 10.02
C GLU A 182 -25.33 7.30 9.36
N ALA A 183 -24.76 8.44 8.96
CA ALA A 183 -25.48 9.47 8.23
C ALA A 183 -26.01 8.96 6.88
N VAL A 184 -25.25 8.17 6.13
CA VAL A 184 -25.70 7.54 4.87
C VAL A 184 -26.88 6.62 5.12
N LYS A 185 -26.81 5.74 6.12
CA LYS A 185 -27.90 4.81 6.48
C LYS A 185 -29.17 5.53 6.94
N ALA A 186 -29.01 6.68 7.58
CA ALA A 186 -30.15 7.50 8.02
C ALA A 186 -30.80 8.26 6.87
N SER A 187 -30.05 8.61 5.81
CA SER A 187 -30.52 9.45 4.69
C SER A 187 -31.19 8.66 3.56
N LYS A 188 -30.81 7.39 3.35
CA LYS A 188 -31.26 6.57 2.22
C LYS A 188 -31.66 5.16 2.67
N SER A 189 -32.68 4.61 2.01
CA SER A 189 -32.98 3.19 2.18
C SER A 189 -31.87 2.31 1.57
N SER A 190 -31.73 1.09 2.08
CA SER A 190 -30.76 0.13 1.53
C SER A 190 -30.96 -0.12 0.03
N VAL A 191 -32.21 -0.10 -0.42
CA VAL A 191 -32.56 -0.33 -1.83
C VAL A 191 -32.12 0.86 -2.68
N ASP A 192 -32.46 2.10 -2.26
CA ASP A 192 -32.09 3.32 -2.99
C ASP A 192 -30.58 3.50 -3.07
N LEU A 193 -29.87 3.22 -1.98
CA LEU A 193 -28.41 3.29 -1.93
C LEU A 193 -27.77 2.25 -2.86
N GLY A 194 -28.29 1.02 -2.86
CA GLY A 194 -27.83 -0.02 -3.74
C GLY A 194 -28.13 0.29 -5.21
N ASP A 195 -29.32 0.79 -5.53
CA ASP A 195 -29.68 1.15 -6.90
C ASP A 195 -28.81 2.28 -7.44
N LEU A 196 -28.53 3.31 -6.63
CA LEU A 196 -27.58 4.38 -6.99
C LEU A 196 -26.19 3.79 -7.30
N PHE A 197 -25.64 3.01 -6.38
CA PHE A 197 -24.33 2.42 -6.54
C PHE A 197 -24.21 1.53 -7.79
N TYR A 198 -25.17 0.65 -8.01
CA TYR A 198 -25.11 -0.27 -9.16
C TYR A 198 -25.40 0.42 -10.49
N THR A 199 -26.16 1.52 -10.50
CA THR A 199 -26.35 2.35 -11.69
C THR A 199 -25.05 3.03 -12.08
N ASP A 200 -24.40 3.68 -11.12
CA ASP A 200 -23.10 4.31 -11.35
C ASP A 200 -22.01 3.29 -11.74
N LEU A 201 -22.06 2.08 -11.15
CA LEU A 201 -21.11 1.01 -11.49
C LEU A 201 -21.32 0.49 -12.91
N GLN A 202 -22.55 0.46 -13.38
CA GLN A 202 -22.86 0.07 -14.75
C GLN A 202 -22.33 1.06 -15.78
N GLU A 203 -22.32 2.35 -15.44
CA GLU A 203 -21.76 3.40 -16.28
C GLU A 203 -20.22 3.36 -16.28
N GLU A 204 -19.62 3.25 -15.10
CA GLU A 204 -18.17 3.30 -14.92
C GLU A 204 -17.47 2.02 -15.43
N ALA A 205 -18.09 0.87 -15.23
CA ALA A 205 -17.50 -0.42 -15.52
C ALA A 205 -18.52 -1.44 -16.08
N PRO A 206 -19.06 -1.23 -17.28
CA PRO A 206 -20.08 -2.12 -17.87
C PRO A 206 -19.61 -3.58 -17.96
N GLN A 207 -18.31 -3.81 -18.08
CA GLN A 207 -17.70 -5.15 -18.15
C GLN A 207 -17.85 -5.98 -16.88
N VAL A 208 -18.18 -5.37 -15.72
CA VAL A 208 -18.35 -6.14 -14.47
C VAL A 208 -19.81 -6.47 -14.17
N ILE A 209 -20.76 -5.91 -14.89
CA ILE A 209 -22.20 -6.08 -14.63
C ILE A 209 -22.66 -7.55 -14.72
N HIS A 210 -22.04 -8.33 -15.57
CA HIS A 210 -22.32 -9.78 -15.68
C HIS A 210 -22.06 -10.55 -14.36
N LEU A 211 -21.30 -9.98 -13.42
CA LEU A 211 -21.06 -10.57 -12.10
C LEU A 211 -22.25 -10.39 -11.16
N PHE A 212 -23.12 -9.40 -11.43
CA PHE A 212 -24.26 -9.00 -10.59
C PHE A 212 -25.57 -9.55 -11.12
N GLN A 213 -25.75 -10.88 -11.07
CA GLN A 213 -26.92 -11.58 -11.65
C GLN A 213 -28.10 -11.73 -10.69
N ARG A 214 -27.95 -11.34 -9.43
CA ARG A 214 -29.01 -11.47 -8.45
C ARG A 214 -30.06 -10.36 -8.57
N PRO A 215 -31.31 -10.57 -8.07
CA PRO A 215 -32.32 -9.51 -8.04
C PRO A 215 -31.80 -8.25 -7.32
N ARG A 216 -32.15 -7.07 -7.79
CA ARG A 216 -31.67 -5.76 -7.30
C ARG A 216 -31.78 -5.63 -5.78
N LYS A 217 -32.92 -5.99 -5.20
CA LYS A 217 -33.12 -5.95 -3.73
C LYS A 217 -32.09 -6.78 -2.96
N MET A 218 -31.77 -7.96 -3.47
CA MET A 218 -30.75 -8.83 -2.88
C MET A 218 -29.35 -8.25 -3.07
N GLN A 219 -29.07 -7.66 -4.22
CA GLN A 219 -27.78 -6.98 -4.47
C GLN A 219 -27.61 -5.78 -3.53
N ALA A 220 -28.64 -4.95 -3.35
CA ALA A 220 -28.63 -3.82 -2.44
C ALA A 220 -28.34 -4.28 -0.98
N TYR A 221 -29.00 -5.33 -0.53
CA TYR A 221 -28.75 -5.89 0.78
C TYR A 221 -27.29 -6.38 0.94
N LEU A 222 -26.76 -7.10 -0.06
CA LEU A 222 -25.37 -7.56 -0.03
C LEU A 222 -24.36 -6.40 -0.10
N PHE A 223 -24.71 -5.32 -0.79
CA PHE A 223 -23.91 -4.10 -0.81
C PHE A 223 -23.79 -3.48 0.57
N ILE A 224 -24.90 -3.34 1.29
CA ILE A 224 -24.89 -2.82 2.67
C ILE A 224 -24.03 -3.70 3.58
N GLN A 225 -24.19 -5.03 3.51
CA GLN A 225 -23.35 -5.95 4.29
C GLN A 225 -21.86 -5.80 3.96
N ALA A 226 -21.52 -5.62 2.68
CA ALA A 226 -20.14 -5.38 2.26
C ALA A 226 -19.60 -4.07 2.82
N MET A 227 -20.42 -3.00 2.81
CA MET A 227 -20.05 -1.71 3.38
C MET A 227 -19.83 -1.78 4.89
N GLU A 228 -20.69 -2.48 5.61
CA GLU A 228 -20.52 -2.69 7.05
C GLU A 228 -19.26 -3.49 7.38
N LEU A 229 -18.92 -4.46 6.54
CA LEU A 229 -17.67 -5.20 6.67
C LEU A 229 -16.45 -4.30 6.43
N ILE A 230 -16.51 -3.39 5.43
CA ILE A 230 -15.44 -2.42 5.14
C ILE A 230 -15.28 -1.43 6.30
N VAL A 231 -16.37 -0.91 6.87
CA VAL A 231 -16.33 -0.01 8.03
C VAL A 231 -15.70 -0.71 9.23
N ARG A 232 -16.12 -1.94 9.55
CA ARG A 232 -15.52 -2.75 10.62
C ARG A 232 -14.03 -3.03 10.39
N PHE A 233 -13.58 -3.18 9.16
CA PHE A 233 -12.14 -3.30 8.88
C PHE A 233 -11.34 -2.09 9.38
N GLY A 234 -11.92 -0.89 9.35
CA GLY A 234 -11.31 0.30 9.93
C GLY A 234 -11.13 0.20 11.44
N GLU A 235 -12.07 -0.44 12.14
CA GLU A 235 -12.12 -0.57 13.60
C GLU A 235 -11.30 -1.76 14.11
N ASP A 236 -11.50 -2.92 13.52
CA ASP A 236 -10.85 -4.18 13.87
C ASP A 236 -10.40 -4.94 12.60
N PRO A 237 -9.18 -4.65 12.13
CA PRO A 237 -8.63 -5.36 10.98
C PRO A 237 -8.47 -6.88 11.20
N ALA A 238 -8.30 -7.35 12.43
CA ALA A 238 -8.07 -8.76 12.71
C ALA A 238 -9.33 -9.60 12.45
N SER A 239 -10.48 -9.17 12.97
CA SER A 239 -11.76 -9.86 12.72
C SER A 239 -12.15 -9.85 11.25
N PHE A 240 -11.84 -8.75 10.53
CA PHE A 240 -12.06 -8.64 9.09
C PHE A 240 -11.38 -9.74 8.30
N PHE A 241 -10.14 -10.10 8.64
CA PHE A 241 -9.41 -11.16 7.92
C PHE A 241 -10.11 -12.52 8.00
N ASP A 242 -10.75 -12.85 9.12
CA ASP A 242 -11.47 -14.11 9.26
C ASP A 242 -12.75 -14.13 8.41
N GLU A 243 -13.49 -13.04 8.38
CA GLU A 243 -14.68 -12.90 7.54
C GLU A 243 -14.32 -12.79 6.04
N LEU A 244 -13.17 -12.23 5.70
CA LEU A 244 -12.70 -12.07 4.34
C LEU A 244 -12.37 -13.41 3.66
N LYS A 245 -11.85 -14.39 4.40
CA LYS A 245 -11.43 -15.69 3.84
C LYS A 245 -12.51 -16.38 3.00
N PRO A 246 -13.70 -16.67 3.52
CA PRO A 246 -14.76 -17.31 2.74
C PRO A 246 -15.32 -16.40 1.65
N LEU A 247 -15.31 -15.08 1.87
CA LEU A 247 -15.78 -14.09 0.93
C LEU A 247 -14.90 -14.06 -0.33
N VAL A 248 -13.58 -14.01 -0.18
CA VAL A 248 -12.62 -14.01 -1.29
C VAL A 248 -12.75 -15.28 -2.13
N ILE A 249 -12.83 -16.46 -1.50
CA ILE A 249 -13.02 -17.72 -2.23
C ILE A 249 -14.31 -17.69 -3.07
N ARG A 250 -15.38 -17.12 -2.52
CA ARG A 250 -16.65 -16.97 -3.25
C ARG A 250 -16.49 -16.02 -4.45
N HIS A 251 -15.80 -14.90 -4.27
CA HIS A 251 -15.54 -13.94 -5.33
C HIS A 251 -14.67 -14.52 -6.45
N ILE A 252 -13.62 -15.29 -6.11
CA ILE A 252 -12.81 -16.02 -7.09
C ILE A 252 -13.70 -16.95 -7.94
N LYS A 253 -14.61 -17.69 -7.30
CA LYS A 253 -15.54 -18.59 -7.99
C LYS A 253 -16.51 -17.87 -8.93
N TYR A 254 -16.86 -16.64 -8.65
CA TYR A 254 -17.67 -15.78 -9.52
C TYR A 254 -16.86 -15.08 -10.62
N GLY A 255 -15.54 -15.24 -10.63
CA GLY A 255 -14.68 -14.64 -11.63
C GLY A 255 -14.27 -13.19 -11.31
N VAL A 256 -14.43 -12.75 -10.07
CA VAL A 256 -13.97 -11.42 -9.66
C VAL A 256 -12.45 -11.37 -9.69
N ARG A 257 -11.91 -10.30 -10.25
CA ARG A 257 -10.47 -10.06 -10.41
C ARG A 257 -10.06 -8.78 -9.67
N SER A 258 -8.81 -8.71 -9.27
CA SER A 258 -8.26 -7.54 -8.55
C SER A 258 -8.40 -6.22 -9.33
N GLN A 259 -8.36 -6.27 -10.66
CA GLN A 259 -8.55 -5.09 -11.52
C GLN A 259 -9.93 -4.41 -11.36
N TYR A 260 -10.94 -5.12 -10.82
CA TYR A 260 -12.27 -4.56 -10.59
C TYR A 260 -12.36 -3.72 -9.31
N MET A 261 -11.35 -3.79 -8.44
CA MET A 261 -11.33 -3.00 -7.20
C MET A 261 -11.24 -1.51 -7.47
N LYS A 262 -10.56 -1.09 -8.55
CA LYS A 262 -10.41 0.33 -8.90
C LYS A 262 -11.74 0.96 -9.29
N PRO A 263 -12.48 0.50 -10.31
CA PRO A 263 -13.77 1.08 -10.67
C PRO A 263 -14.77 1.01 -9.51
N PHE A 264 -14.78 -0.07 -8.74
CA PHE A 264 -15.62 -0.17 -7.55
C PHE A 264 -15.33 0.95 -6.55
N GLY A 265 -14.05 1.23 -6.28
CA GLY A 265 -13.66 2.32 -5.38
C GLY A 265 -14.04 3.71 -5.90
N ILE A 266 -13.90 3.96 -7.20
CA ILE A 266 -14.31 5.23 -7.83
C ILE A 266 -15.81 5.45 -7.62
N VAL A 267 -16.62 4.44 -7.94
CA VAL A 267 -18.08 4.51 -7.78
C VAL A 267 -18.46 4.64 -6.31
N LEU A 268 -17.81 3.91 -5.41
CA LEU A 268 -18.05 4.01 -3.98
C LEU A 268 -17.84 5.45 -3.49
N MET A 269 -16.73 6.10 -3.84
CA MET A 269 -16.48 7.49 -3.44
C MET A 269 -17.52 8.44 -4.01
N ARG A 270 -17.91 8.28 -5.28
CA ARG A 270 -18.95 9.08 -5.94
C ARG A 270 -20.33 8.91 -5.26
N THR A 271 -20.71 7.66 -4.96
CA THR A 271 -21.96 7.36 -4.25
C THR A 271 -21.98 8.01 -2.86
N MET A 272 -20.88 7.91 -2.10
CA MET A 272 -20.77 8.51 -0.77
C MET A 272 -20.85 10.05 -0.84
N GLU A 273 -20.16 10.68 -1.78
CA GLU A 273 -20.21 12.12 -2.02
C GLU A 273 -21.62 12.59 -2.37
N HIS A 274 -22.30 11.88 -3.27
CA HIS A 274 -23.66 12.19 -3.69
C HIS A 274 -24.65 12.12 -2.50
N VAL A 275 -24.54 11.08 -1.67
CA VAL A 275 -25.47 10.84 -0.56
C VAL A 275 -25.22 11.79 0.63
N LEU A 276 -23.95 12.03 0.95
CA LEU A 276 -23.56 12.87 2.08
C LEU A 276 -23.66 14.37 1.76
N GLY A 277 -23.56 14.78 0.50
CA GLY A 277 -23.62 16.17 0.08
C GLY A 277 -22.70 17.08 0.90
N PRO A 278 -23.23 18.06 1.66
CA PRO A 278 -22.41 18.97 2.47
C PRO A 278 -21.59 18.30 3.57
N LEU A 279 -21.95 17.09 4.00
CA LEU A 279 -21.20 16.31 4.99
C LEU A 279 -19.95 15.64 4.38
N TRP A 280 -19.83 15.60 3.06
CA TRP A 280 -18.66 15.10 2.35
C TRP A 280 -17.52 16.13 2.38
N THR A 281 -16.90 16.29 3.53
CA THR A 281 -15.74 17.16 3.71
C THR A 281 -14.46 16.54 3.18
N THR A 282 -13.40 17.35 3.03
CA THR A 282 -12.05 16.86 2.65
C THR A 282 -11.55 15.77 3.59
N ASP A 283 -11.81 15.92 4.90
CA ASP A 283 -11.39 14.96 5.93
C ASP A 283 -12.16 13.63 5.81
N VAL A 284 -13.46 13.69 5.59
CA VAL A 284 -14.31 12.50 5.35
C VAL A 284 -13.86 11.79 4.08
N SER A 285 -13.63 12.53 3.00
CA SER A 285 -13.11 11.98 1.74
C SER A 285 -11.77 11.30 1.93
N ALA A 286 -10.83 11.93 2.65
CA ALA A 286 -9.52 11.37 2.96
C ALA A 286 -9.63 10.08 3.80
N ALA A 287 -10.51 10.06 4.80
CA ALA A 287 -10.75 8.91 5.65
C ALA A 287 -11.29 7.71 4.84
N TRP A 288 -12.30 7.91 4.01
CA TRP A 288 -12.86 6.87 3.13
C TRP A 288 -11.86 6.36 2.09
N LYS A 289 -11.10 7.26 1.45
CA LYS A 289 -10.03 6.88 0.51
C LYS A 289 -8.96 6.03 1.18
N SER A 290 -8.53 6.43 2.38
CA SER A 290 -7.56 5.67 3.18
C SER A 290 -8.07 4.27 3.54
N LEU A 291 -9.31 4.17 4.02
CA LEU A 291 -9.95 2.90 4.36
C LEU A 291 -10.07 2.00 3.13
N TRP A 292 -10.60 2.53 2.02
CA TRP A 292 -10.76 1.78 0.78
C TRP A 292 -9.42 1.28 0.23
N THR A 293 -8.39 2.12 0.23
CA THR A 293 -7.05 1.75 -0.24
C THR A 293 -6.51 0.54 0.53
N ARG A 294 -6.61 0.56 1.86
CA ARG A 294 -6.17 -0.57 2.70
C ARG A 294 -7.00 -1.83 2.45
N CYS A 295 -8.32 -1.70 2.44
CA CYS A 295 -9.24 -2.81 2.22
C CYS A 295 -9.04 -3.43 0.83
N SER A 296 -9.02 -2.60 -0.22
CA SER A 296 -8.85 -3.06 -1.60
C SER A 296 -7.49 -3.71 -1.87
N CYS A 297 -6.42 -3.25 -1.19
CA CYS A 297 -5.10 -3.86 -1.24
C CYS A 297 -5.12 -5.30 -0.69
N VAL A 298 -5.73 -5.50 0.49
CA VAL A 298 -5.88 -6.82 1.11
C VAL A 298 -6.71 -7.75 0.24
N VAL A 299 -7.87 -7.28 -0.23
CA VAL A 299 -8.75 -8.06 -1.12
C VAL A 299 -8.05 -8.41 -2.43
N SER A 300 -7.38 -7.44 -3.07
CA SER A 300 -6.65 -7.65 -4.33
C SER A 300 -5.53 -8.68 -4.18
N ARG A 301 -4.74 -8.59 -3.11
CA ARG A 301 -3.68 -9.57 -2.81
C ARG A 301 -4.27 -10.97 -2.67
N SER A 302 -5.36 -11.10 -1.93
CA SER A 302 -6.05 -12.36 -1.70
C SER A 302 -6.66 -12.95 -2.99
N LEU A 303 -7.27 -12.09 -3.83
CA LEU A 303 -7.80 -12.48 -5.13
C LEU A 303 -6.67 -12.95 -6.06
N ASN A 304 -5.54 -12.24 -6.10
CA ASN A 304 -4.41 -12.61 -6.95
C ASN A 304 -3.79 -13.96 -6.56
N VAL A 305 -3.67 -14.23 -5.26
CA VAL A 305 -3.19 -15.54 -4.77
C VAL A 305 -4.13 -16.68 -5.18
N GLY A 306 -5.43 -16.46 -5.11
CA GLY A 306 -6.43 -17.48 -5.45
C GLY A 306 -6.77 -17.56 -6.95
N THR A 307 -6.40 -16.55 -7.75
CA THR A 307 -6.71 -16.48 -9.18
C THR A 307 -5.50 -16.94 -10.00
N ASN A 308 -5.36 -18.24 -10.15
CA ASN A 308 -4.36 -18.82 -11.06
C ASN A 308 -5.02 -19.23 -12.40
N LEU A 309 -4.19 -19.66 -13.35
CA LEU A 309 -4.67 -20.06 -14.69
C LEU A 309 -5.68 -21.21 -14.65
N ILE A 310 -5.57 -22.11 -13.67
CA ILE A 310 -6.51 -23.24 -13.49
C ILE A 310 -7.87 -22.72 -13.02
N THR A 311 -7.90 -21.87 -11.99
CA THR A 311 -9.14 -21.31 -11.46
C THR A 311 -9.86 -20.43 -12.48
N VAL A 312 -9.12 -19.64 -13.27
CA VAL A 312 -9.68 -18.85 -14.39
C VAL A 312 -10.31 -19.75 -15.46
N SER A 313 -9.64 -20.83 -15.84
CA SER A 313 -10.19 -21.79 -16.81
C SER A 313 -11.47 -22.43 -16.33
N ILE A 314 -11.57 -22.73 -15.02
CA ILE A 314 -12.80 -23.28 -14.42
C ILE A 314 -13.93 -22.23 -14.45
N VAL A 315 -13.66 -20.97 -14.13
CA VAL A 315 -14.65 -19.88 -14.23
C VAL A 315 -15.20 -19.81 -15.65
N ASN A 316 -14.31 -19.72 -16.63
CA ASN A 316 -14.67 -19.58 -18.05
C ASN A 316 -15.36 -20.84 -18.64
N GLY A 317 -15.27 -22.00 -17.96
CA GLY A 317 -15.77 -23.26 -18.50
C GLY A 317 -14.97 -23.80 -19.69
N ASP A 318 -13.74 -23.29 -19.90
CA ASP A 318 -12.90 -23.61 -21.04
C ASP A 318 -11.94 -24.78 -20.74
N LEU A 319 -12.25 -25.97 -21.22
CA LEU A 319 -11.44 -27.16 -21.06
C LEU A 319 -10.09 -27.06 -21.81
N CYS A 320 -10.03 -26.38 -22.95
CA CYS A 320 -8.78 -26.19 -23.68
C CYS A 320 -7.82 -25.29 -22.92
N GLN A 321 -8.34 -24.20 -22.35
CA GLN A 321 -7.58 -23.31 -21.51
C GLN A 321 -7.11 -24.06 -20.24
N LEU A 322 -7.96 -24.88 -19.63
CA LEU A 322 -7.58 -25.69 -18.47
C LEU A 322 -6.42 -26.65 -18.79
N ARG A 323 -6.48 -27.33 -19.93
CA ARG A 323 -5.38 -28.24 -20.37
C ARG A 323 -4.05 -27.50 -20.49
N ARG A 324 -4.05 -26.31 -21.10
CA ARG A 324 -2.88 -25.45 -21.23
C ARG A 324 -2.38 -24.98 -19.85
N ALA A 325 -3.29 -24.54 -18.99
CA ALA A 325 -2.96 -24.07 -17.63
C ALA A 325 -2.27 -25.18 -16.81
N VAL A 326 -2.81 -26.41 -16.83
CA VAL A 326 -2.25 -27.55 -16.12
C VAL A 326 -0.88 -27.95 -16.73
N ALA A 327 -0.73 -27.91 -18.05
CA ALA A 327 0.55 -28.19 -18.69
C ALA A 327 1.64 -27.16 -18.35
N CYS A 328 1.27 -25.88 -18.15
CA CYS A 328 2.19 -24.82 -17.77
C CYS A 328 2.55 -24.83 -16.26
N ALA A 329 1.77 -25.53 -15.43
CA ALA A 329 2.05 -25.59 -14.00
C ALA A 329 3.37 -26.36 -13.74
N PRO A 330 4.24 -25.86 -12.84
CA PRO A 330 5.48 -26.56 -12.46
C PRO A 330 5.15 -27.98 -11.97
N ARG A 331 5.95 -28.98 -12.39
CA ARG A 331 5.67 -30.39 -12.03
C ARG A 331 5.56 -30.61 -10.52
N CYS A 332 6.42 -29.98 -9.72
CA CYS A 332 6.39 -30.08 -8.26
C CYS A 332 5.16 -29.44 -7.60
N ASP A 333 4.55 -28.44 -8.24
CA ASP A 333 3.40 -27.70 -7.70
C ASP A 333 2.08 -28.01 -8.40
N ARG A 334 2.10 -28.75 -9.51
CA ARG A 334 0.92 -29.05 -10.33
C ARG A 334 -0.21 -29.69 -9.50
N ALA A 335 0.15 -30.68 -8.66
CA ALA A 335 -0.82 -31.32 -7.77
C ALA A 335 -1.43 -30.33 -6.79
N LYS A 336 -0.63 -29.43 -6.22
CA LYS A 336 -1.12 -28.36 -5.32
C LYS A 336 -2.10 -27.44 -6.05
N TRP A 337 -1.78 -27.01 -7.27
CA TRP A 337 -2.65 -26.13 -8.07
C TRP A 337 -4.01 -26.74 -8.39
N ILE A 338 -4.09 -28.07 -8.50
CA ILE A 338 -5.34 -28.80 -8.81
C ILE A 338 -6.13 -29.12 -7.54
N VAL A 339 -5.44 -29.57 -6.49
CA VAL A 339 -6.10 -30.10 -5.28
C VAL A 339 -6.33 -29.00 -4.25
N GLN A 340 -5.36 -28.10 -4.07
CA GLN A 340 -5.35 -27.19 -2.94
C GLN A 340 -4.61 -25.89 -3.24
N VAL A 341 -5.36 -24.78 -3.25
CA VAL A 341 -4.80 -23.43 -3.29
C VAL A 341 -5.08 -22.77 -1.95
N GLN A 342 -4.03 -22.35 -1.26
CA GLN A 342 -4.16 -21.63 0.00
C GLN A 342 -4.50 -20.16 -0.28
N VAL A 343 -5.58 -19.66 0.32
CA VAL A 343 -6.00 -18.27 0.23
C VAL A 343 -6.30 -17.78 1.64
N ASN A 344 -5.42 -16.96 2.20
CA ASN A 344 -5.58 -16.41 3.55
C ASN A 344 -5.90 -17.48 4.62
N GLY A 345 -5.19 -18.60 4.61
CA GLY A 345 -5.42 -19.71 5.55
C GLY A 345 -6.67 -20.57 5.28
N SER A 346 -7.45 -20.24 4.25
CA SER A 346 -8.53 -21.10 3.75
C SER A 346 -8.10 -21.86 2.50
N VAL A 347 -8.75 -23.01 2.27
CA VAL A 347 -8.42 -23.89 1.15
C VAL A 347 -9.44 -23.72 0.04
N LEU A 348 -8.97 -23.38 -1.16
CA LEU A 348 -9.72 -23.50 -2.41
C LEU A 348 -9.26 -24.77 -3.13
N SER A 349 -10.16 -25.72 -3.33
CA SER A 349 -9.87 -26.91 -4.15
C SER A 349 -10.48 -26.76 -5.56
N PRO A 350 -9.68 -26.50 -6.60
CA PRO A 350 -10.17 -26.40 -7.97
C PRO A 350 -10.85 -27.67 -8.45
N LEU A 351 -10.31 -28.83 -8.10
CA LEU A 351 -10.93 -30.13 -8.42
C LEU A 351 -12.32 -30.28 -7.79
N TYR A 352 -12.42 -30.04 -6.49
CA TYR A 352 -13.71 -30.09 -5.78
C TYR A 352 -14.70 -29.05 -6.35
N TRP A 353 -14.22 -27.85 -6.65
CA TRP A 353 -15.04 -26.81 -7.25
C TRP A 353 -15.60 -27.23 -8.60
N ALA A 354 -14.78 -27.80 -9.49
CA ALA A 354 -15.25 -28.31 -10.79
C ALA A 354 -16.32 -29.42 -10.65
N VAL A 355 -16.18 -30.32 -9.66
CA VAL A 355 -17.19 -31.35 -9.34
C VAL A 355 -18.49 -30.73 -8.88
N ARG A 356 -18.41 -29.81 -7.89
CA ARG A 356 -19.59 -29.16 -7.31
C ARG A 356 -20.40 -28.35 -8.35
N ASP A 357 -19.70 -27.70 -9.27
CA ASP A 357 -20.34 -26.89 -10.30
C ASP A 357 -20.65 -27.72 -11.58
N CYS A 358 -20.72 -29.07 -11.45
CA CYS A 358 -21.06 -30.01 -12.51
C CYS A 358 -20.17 -29.94 -13.77
N LYS A 359 -18.96 -29.38 -13.67
CA LYS A 359 -17.97 -29.29 -14.75
C LYS A 359 -17.18 -30.61 -14.88
N TYR A 360 -17.90 -31.72 -15.06
CA TYR A 360 -17.36 -33.09 -14.97
C TYR A 360 -16.21 -33.37 -15.96
N ALA A 361 -16.24 -32.78 -17.16
CA ALA A 361 -15.16 -32.94 -18.13
C ALA A 361 -13.84 -32.37 -17.61
N MET A 362 -13.90 -31.22 -16.95
CA MET A 362 -12.74 -30.57 -16.32
C MET A 362 -12.27 -31.35 -15.09
N ALA A 363 -13.18 -31.78 -14.24
CA ALA A 363 -12.85 -32.58 -13.06
C ALA A 363 -12.16 -33.91 -13.48
N ARG A 364 -12.70 -34.59 -14.50
CA ARG A 364 -12.12 -35.82 -15.04
C ARG A 364 -10.73 -35.59 -15.62
N PHE A 365 -10.51 -34.47 -16.33
CA PHE A 365 -9.21 -34.12 -16.85
C PHE A 365 -8.19 -33.89 -15.71
N MET A 366 -8.52 -33.08 -14.73
CA MET A 366 -7.67 -32.80 -13.57
C MET A 366 -7.33 -34.07 -12.77
N LEU A 367 -8.33 -34.96 -12.59
CA LEU A 367 -8.12 -36.23 -11.90
C LEU A 367 -7.15 -37.15 -12.67
N ARG A 368 -7.29 -37.25 -14.01
CA ARG A 368 -6.34 -38.02 -14.85
C ARG A 368 -4.92 -37.46 -14.73
N ASP A 369 -4.76 -36.14 -14.80
CA ASP A 369 -3.45 -35.51 -14.67
C ASP A 369 -2.80 -35.80 -13.30
N LEU A 370 -3.57 -35.78 -12.22
CA LEU A 370 -3.09 -36.15 -10.88
C LEU A 370 -2.59 -37.61 -10.81
N LEU A 371 -3.30 -38.54 -11.47
CA LEU A 371 -2.88 -39.95 -11.52
C LEU A 371 -1.61 -40.12 -12.36
N THR A 372 -1.46 -39.41 -13.45
CA THR A 372 -0.24 -39.41 -14.28
C THR A 372 0.97 -38.87 -13.51
N ILE A 373 0.79 -37.77 -12.76
CA ILE A 373 1.87 -37.22 -11.92
C ILE A 373 2.34 -38.24 -10.88
N ARG A 374 1.43 -39.03 -10.35
CA ARG A 374 1.77 -40.08 -9.38
C ARG A 374 2.62 -41.18 -10.04
N ALA A 375 2.24 -41.62 -11.23
CA ALA A 375 3.01 -42.60 -12.02
C ALA A 375 4.40 -42.06 -12.37
N ASP A 376 4.50 -40.85 -12.90
CA ASP A 376 5.78 -40.17 -13.20
C ASP A 376 6.71 -40.13 -11.96
N ARG A 377 6.12 -39.90 -10.77
CA ARG A 377 6.89 -39.81 -9.53
C ARG A 377 7.36 -41.17 -9.05
N GLU A 378 6.55 -42.20 -9.19
CA GLU A 378 6.93 -43.59 -8.88
C GLU A 378 8.05 -44.06 -9.82
N GLU A 379 7.95 -43.78 -11.10
CA GLU A 379 8.97 -44.06 -12.08
C GLU A 379 10.31 -43.34 -11.80
N TYR A 380 10.23 -42.07 -11.41
CA TYR A 380 11.41 -41.27 -11.09
C TYR A 380 12.13 -41.76 -9.82
N TYR A 381 11.40 -42.14 -8.78
CA TYR A 381 11.98 -42.51 -7.48
C TYR A 381 12.34 -43.97 -7.37
N TYR A 382 11.63 -44.85 -8.05
CA TYR A 382 11.80 -46.29 -7.90
C TYR A 382 12.37 -46.98 -9.16
N GLY A 383 12.46 -46.24 -10.27
CA GLY A 383 12.91 -46.76 -11.56
C GLY A 383 11.85 -47.64 -12.24
N ALA A 384 11.82 -47.61 -13.57
CA ALA A 384 10.86 -48.36 -14.38
C ALA A 384 10.98 -49.88 -14.25
N HIS A 385 11.97 -50.39 -13.51
CA HIS A 385 12.25 -51.80 -13.37
C HIS A 385 11.73 -52.43 -12.07
N LEU A 386 11.05 -51.68 -11.24
CA LEU A 386 10.47 -52.17 -9.98
C LEU A 386 8.94 -52.32 -10.02
N LEU A 387 8.36 -52.08 -11.20
CA LEU A 387 7.00 -52.39 -11.54
C LEU A 387 6.98 -53.54 -12.52
#